data_3b2ea2eade10417975e45cf33ee6a8f3
#
_entry.id   3b2ea2eade10417975e45cf33ee6a8f3
#
_cell.length_a   1.000
_cell.length_b   1.000
_cell.length_c   1.000
_cell.angle_alpha   90.00
_cell.angle_beta   90.00
_cell.angle_gamma   90.00
#
_symmetry.space_group_name_H-M   'P 1'
#
loop_
_entity.id
_entity.type
_entity.pdbx_description
1 polymer ?
#
loop_
_entity_poly.entity_id
_entity_poly.type
_entity_poly.pdbx_seq_one_letter_code
_entity_poly.pdbx_strand_id
1 'polypeptide(L)'
;MTGAVEKASPACVFCAAPELPEPESLIIARGTACFVVLNLYPYNNGHVLVVPNRHIGSLAETTPEELAELMVLARRAEMALTEAYRPQGMNIGINLGRSAGAGVPGHLHIHLVPRWDGDTNFMTVVGETRVVPEEPPRTLARLIPIFERLARHAEAGSSEAAPGA
;
A
#
# COMPACT_ATOMS: atom_id res chain seq x y z
N MET A 1 30.88 -7.67 5.65
CA MET A 1 30.14 -7.17 6.84
C MET A 1 28.73 -7.69 6.70
N THR A 2 28.37 -8.67 7.52
CA THR A 2 27.08 -9.35 7.50
C THR A 2 26.02 -8.41 8.08
N GLY A 3 25.16 -7.88 7.20
CA GLY A 3 23.98 -7.13 7.63
C GLY A 3 23.07 -8.05 8.43
N ALA A 4 22.96 -7.79 9.72
CA ALA A 4 21.97 -8.44 10.55
C ALA A 4 20.58 -8.13 10.02
N VAL A 5 19.86 -9.15 9.60
CA VAL A 5 18.41 -9.06 9.32
C VAL A 5 17.77 -8.71 10.66
N GLU A 6 17.38 -7.45 10.82
CA GLU A 6 16.69 -7.00 12.02
C GLU A 6 15.36 -7.74 12.10
N LYS A 7 15.24 -8.58 13.13
CA LYS A 7 14.04 -9.41 13.36
C LYS A 7 12.83 -8.48 13.50
N ALA A 8 11.73 -8.88 12.84
CA ALA A 8 10.42 -8.25 12.96
C ALA A 8 10.14 -7.82 14.41
N SER A 9 9.84 -6.55 14.63
CA SER A 9 9.45 -6.07 15.95
C SER A 9 8.04 -6.59 16.25
N PRO A 10 7.82 -7.38 17.30
CA PRO A 10 6.50 -7.95 17.61
C PRO A 10 5.43 -6.90 17.90
N ALA A 11 5.80 -5.64 18.09
CA ALA A 11 4.89 -4.52 18.28
C ALA A 11 4.54 -3.76 16.98
N CYS A 12 5.14 -4.10 15.82
CA CYS A 12 4.90 -3.43 14.56
C CYS A 12 3.78 -4.12 13.76
N VAL A 13 2.69 -3.39 13.49
CA VAL A 13 1.53 -3.91 12.75
C VAL A 13 1.88 -4.41 11.34
N PHE A 14 2.85 -3.77 10.67
CA PHE A 14 3.28 -4.18 9.34
C PHE A 14 4.17 -5.42 9.36
N CYS A 15 4.96 -5.61 10.41
CA CYS A 15 5.71 -6.87 10.59
C CYS A 15 4.80 -8.04 10.95
N ALA A 16 3.70 -7.78 11.66
CA ALA A 16 2.75 -8.80 12.06
C ALA A 16 1.79 -9.19 10.92
N ALA A 17 1.42 -8.26 10.05
CA ALA A 17 0.42 -8.49 9.00
C ALA A 17 0.71 -9.73 8.12
N PRO A 18 1.95 -10.00 7.65
CA PRO A 18 2.23 -11.18 6.84
C PRO A 18 2.01 -12.53 7.55
N GLU A 19 2.02 -12.55 8.87
CA GLU A 19 1.86 -13.74 9.70
C GLU A 19 0.38 -14.03 10.06
N LEU A 20 -0.50 -13.06 9.83
CA LEU A 20 -1.93 -13.22 10.11
C LEU A 20 -2.62 -14.01 8.99
N PRO A 21 -3.66 -14.81 9.32
CA PRO A 21 -4.49 -15.47 8.32
C PRO A 21 -5.30 -14.45 7.53
N GLU A 22 -5.71 -14.81 6.31
CA GLU A 22 -6.66 -14.01 5.53
C GLU A 22 -8.10 -14.26 6.04
N PRO A 23 -8.93 -13.22 6.10
CA PRO A 23 -8.74 -11.83 5.68
C PRO A 23 -8.13 -10.90 6.75
N GLU A 24 -7.73 -11.40 7.90
CA GLU A 24 -7.26 -10.60 9.05
C GLU A 24 -5.96 -9.85 8.75
N SER A 25 -5.12 -10.38 7.86
CA SER A 25 -3.88 -9.76 7.41
C SER A 25 -4.11 -8.43 6.68
N LEU A 26 -5.30 -8.22 6.10
CA LEU A 26 -5.66 -7.11 5.22
C LEU A 26 -4.74 -6.95 4.00
N ILE A 27 -3.94 -7.96 3.68
CA ILE A 27 -3.01 -7.95 2.54
C ILE A 27 -3.79 -8.19 1.25
N ILE A 28 -3.54 -7.32 0.27
CA ILE A 28 -4.15 -7.35 -1.06
C ILE A 28 -3.26 -8.09 -2.05
N ALA A 29 -1.95 -7.87 -1.96
CA ALA A 29 -0.96 -8.48 -2.84
C ALA A 29 0.39 -8.60 -2.15
N ARG A 30 1.13 -9.67 -2.46
CA ARG A 30 2.50 -9.91 -1.97
C ARG A 30 3.46 -9.85 -3.16
N GLY A 31 4.53 -9.10 -3.00
CA GLY A 31 5.71 -9.14 -3.87
C GLY A 31 6.83 -9.97 -3.24
N THR A 32 8.04 -9.83 -3.76
CA THR A 32 9.24 -10.51 -3.23
C THR A 32 9.77 -9.81 -1.99
N ALA A 33 9.91 -8.49 -2.03
CA ALA A 33 10.46 -7.67 -0.97
C ALA A 33 9.45 -6.74 -0.30
N CYS A 34 8.25 -6.58 -0.90
CA CYS A 34 7.21 -5.66 -0.44
C CYS A 34 5.83 -6.31 -0.54
N PHE A 35 4.84 -5.70 0.09
CA PHE A 35 3.43 -6.10 -0.02
C PHE A 35 2.50 -4.88 -0.05
N VAL A 36 1.27 -5.10 -0.51
CA VAL A 36 0.20 -4.10 -0.50
C VAL A 36 -0.82 -4.50 0.55
N VAL A 37 -1.15 -3.60 1.45
CA VAL A 37 -2.08 -3.84 2.55
C VAL A 37 -3.14 -2.73 2.62
N LEU A 38 -4.36 -3.09 2.98
CA LEU A 38 -5.43 -2.14 3.24
C LEU A 38 -5.13 -1.37 4.53
N ASN A 39 -5.30 -0.05 4.50
CA ASN A 39 -5.15 0.73 5.75
C ASN A 39 -6.37 0.50 6.66
N LEU A 40 -6.11 0.06 7.89
CA LEU A 40 -7.15 -0.18 8.90
C LEU A 40 -7.87 1.12 9.33
N TYR A 41 -7.18 2.26 9.22
CA TYR A 41 -7.73 3.59 9.52
C TYR A 41 -7.73 4.46 8.26
N PRO A 42 -8.58 4.13 7.27
CA PRO A 42 -8.53 4.77 5.97
C PRO A 42 -8.95 6.24 6.05
N TYR A 43 -8.28 7.10 5.27
CA TYR A 43 -8.71 8.50 5.08
C TYR A 43 -9.89 8.59 4.13
N ASN A 44 -9.92 7.71 3.13
CA ASN A 44 -10.98 7.54 2.14
C ASN A 44 -11.13 6.07 1.74
N ASN A 45 -12.21 5.72 1.03
CA ASN A 45 -12.41 4.39 0.46
C ASN A 45 -11.22 4.00 -0.42
N GLY A 46 -10.76 2.76 -0.28
CA GLY A 46 -9.65 2.24 -1.05
C GLY A 46 -8.27 2.75 -0.62
N HIS A 47 -8.12 3.35 0.55
CA HIS A 47 -6.81 3.75 1.07
C HIS A 47 -5.95 2.52 1.33
N VAL A 48 -4.91 2.34 0.52
CA VAL A 48 -3.95 1.24 0.64
C VAL A 48 -2.56 1.75 0.94
N LEU A 49 -1.73 0.85 1.43
CA LEU A 49 -0.33 1.09 1.75
C LEU A 49 0.55 0.10 0.98
N VAL A 50 1.69 0.55 0.48
CA VAL A 50 2.76 -0.32 -0.03
C VAL A 50 3.89 -0.31 0.98
N VAL A 51 4.28 -1.50 1.44
CA VAL A 51 5.12 -1.68 2.63
C VAL A 51 6.25 -2.67 2.32
N PRO A 52 7.53 -2.38 2.66
CA PRO A 52 8.60 -3.35 2.56
C PRO A 52 8.45 -4.46 3.61
N ASN A 53 8.89 -5.68 3.30
CA ASN A 53 8.88 -6.80 4.24
C ASN A 53 9.85 -6.56 5.42
N ARG A 54 10.97 -5.86 5.18
CA ARG A 54 11.93 -5.50 6.21
C ARG A 54 11.40 -4.34 7.06
N HIS A 55 11.68 -4.39 8.36
CA HIS A 55 11.39 -3.29 9.28
C HIS A 55 12.44 -2.19 9.12
N ILE A 56 12.16 -1.23 8.26
CA ILE A 56 13.00 -0.06 7.96
C ILE A 56 12.17 1.21 8.04
N GLY A 57 12.73 2.29 8.57
CA GLY A 57 12.00 3.53 8.87
C GLY A 57 12.15 4.63 7.82
N SER A 58 13.06 4.48 6.84
CA SER A 58 13.37 5.54 5.88
C SER A 58 13.72 5.00 4.50
N LEU A 59 13.63 5.87 3.48
CA LEU A 59 14.05 5.54 2.11
C LEU A 59 15.57 5.27 2.02
N ALA A 60 16.37 5.88 2.89
CA ALA A 60 17.81 5.69 2.90
C ALA A 60 18.23 4.26 3.30
N GLU A 61 17.34 3.52 3.97
CA GLU A 61 17.57 2.13 4.41
C GLU A 61 17.13 1.09 3.39
N THR A 62 16.41 1.51 2.32
CA THR A 62 15.96 0.60 1.26
C THR A 62 17.13 0.12 0.41
N THR A 63 17.02 -1.11 -0.11
CA THR A 63 17.86 -1.55 -1.23
C THR A 63 17.31 -1.05 -2.56
N PRO A 64 18.12 -1.02 -3.64
CA PRO A 64 17.61 -0.67 -4.97
C PRO A 64 16.44 -1.55 -5.42
N GLU A 65 16.46 -2.84 -5.10
CA GLU A 65 15.42 -3.81 -5.44
C GLU A 65 14.11 -3.52 -4.68
N GLU A 66 14.20 -3.23 -3.38
CA GLU A 66 13.05 -2.84 -2.56
C GLU A 66 12.44 -1.54 -3.07
N LEU A 67 13.26 -0.54 -3.38
CA LEU A 67 12.79 0.74 -3.91
C LEU A 67 12.09 0.57 -5.25
N ALA A 68 12.65 -0.26 -6.14
CA ALA A 68 12.03 -0.59 -7.42
C ALA A 68 10.69 -1.29 -7.22
N GLU A 69 10.61 -2.29 -6.34
CA GLU A 69 9.38 -3.04 -6.10
C GLU A 69 8.31 -2.19 -5.41
N LEU A 70 8.68 -1.31 -4.47
CA LEU A 70 7.77 -0.33 -3.87
C LEU A 70 7.05 0.48 -4.96
N MET A 71 7.78 0.98 -5.95
CA MET A 71 7.21 1.77 -7.04
C MET A 71 6.40 0.93 -8.04
N VAL A 72 6.82 -0.29 -8.33
CA VAL A 72 6.05 -1.23 -9.18
C VAL A 72 4.71 -1.56 -8.52
N LEU A 73 4.70 -1.86 -7.23
CA LEU A 73 3.47 -2.15 -6.49
C LEU A 73 2.61 -0.89 -6.31
N ALA A 74 3.21 0.28 -6.10
CA ALA A 74 2.46 1.55 -6.05
C ALA A 74 1.75 1.84 -7.37
N ARG A 75 2.43 1.67 -8.51
CA ARG A 75 1.82 1.78 -9.84
C ARG A 75 0.67 0.78 -10.02
N ARG A 76 0.83 -0.47 -9.61
CA ARG A 76 -0.22 -1.48 -9.71
C ARG A 76 -1.41 -1.12 -8.82
N ALA A 77 -1.15 -0.58 -7.63
CA ALA A 77 -2.18 -0.10 -6.71
C ALA A 77 -2.95 1.09 -7.30
N GLU A 78 -2.27 2.06 -7.91
CA GLU A 78 -2.92 3.17 -8.61
C GLU A 78 -3.87 2.68 -9.70
N MET A 79 -3.41 1.75 -10.55
CA MET A 79 -4.24 1.16 -11.62
C MET A 79 -5.46 0.43 -11.05
N ALA A 80 -5.27 -0.38 -10.01
CA ALA A 80 -6.36 -1.12 -9.37
C ALA A 80 -7.39 -0.20 -8.71
N LEU A 81 -6.94 0.83 -8.00
CA LEU A 81 -7.80 1.81 -7.35
C LEU A 81 -8.58 2.65 -8.38
N THR A 82 -7.93 3.02 -9.48
CA THR A 82 -8.57 3.76 -10.57
C THR A 82 -9.68 2.93 -11.21
N GLU A 83 -9.44 1.66 -11.46
CA GLU A 83 -10.46 0.75 -11.99
C GLU A 83 -11.61 0.52 -11.01
N ALA A 84 -11.28 0.23 -9.76
CA ALA A 84 -12.25 -0.15 -8.74
C ALA A 84 -13.18 1.00 -8.31
N TYR A 85 -12.64 2.21 -8.20
CA TYR A 85 -13.30 3.34 -7.54
C TYR A 85 -13.51 4.55 -8.45
N ARG A 86 -12.84 4.63 -9.60
CA ARG A 86 -12.88 5.76 -10.53
C ARG A 86 -12.73 7.11 -9.82
N PRO A 87 -11.68 7.30 -9.01
CA PRO A 87 -11.45 8.56 -8.30
C PRO A 87 -11.14 9.68 -9.29
N GLN A 88 -11.41 10.92 -8.88
CA GLN A 88 -11.07 12.12 -9.66
C GLN A 88 -9.61 12.54 -9.49
N GLY A 89 -8.95 12.02 -8.44
CA GLY A 89 -7.53 12.21 -8.17
C GLY A 89 -7.00 11.16 -7.20
N MET A 90 -5.69 11.19 -6.96
CA MET A 90 -5.04 10.30 -6.00
C MET A 90 -3.90 11.03 -5.29
N ASN A 91 -3.84 10.91 -3.98
CA ASN A 91 -2.67 11.30 -3.22
C ASN A 91 -1.76 10.10 -3.02
N ILE A 92 -0.52 10.20 -3.47
CA ILE A 92 0.52 9.19 -3.27
C ILE A 92 1.64 9.87 -2.49
N GLY A 93 2.05 9.31 -1.35
CA GLY A 93 3.06 9.95 -0.52
C GLY A 93 3.57 9.09 0.61
N ILE A 94 4.67 9.54 1.21
CA ILE A 94 5.38 8.89 2.31
C ILE A 94 5.50 9.88 3.46
N ASN A 95 5.14 9.47 4.66
CA ASN A 95 5.36 10.23 5.88
C ASN A 95 6.58 9.67 6.60
N LEU A 96 7.65 10.45 6.69
CA LEU A 96 8.88 10.06 7.40
C LEU A 96 8.92 10.73 8.79
N GLY A 97 8.85 9.92 9.83
CA GLY A 97 8.89 10.37 11.21
C GLY A 97 7.55 10.91 11.74
N ARG A 98 7.49 11.09 13.05
CA ARG A 98 6.26 11.50 13.77
C ARG A 98 5.77 12.89 13.37
N SER A 99 6.69 13.84 13.19
CA SER A 99 6.34 15.23 12.84
C SER A 99 5.74 15.36 11.44
N ALA A 100 5.98 14.37 10.57
CA ALA A 100 5.37 14.29 9.24
C ALA A 100 4.02 13.52 9.24
N GLY A 101 3.54 13.08 10.42
CA GLY A 101 2.26 12.38 10.53
C GLY A 101 2.34 10.86 10.33
N ALA A 102 3.52 10.25 10.42
CA ALA A 102 3.64 8.80 10.35
C ALA A 102 2.95 8.12 11.54
N GLY A 103 1.92 7.30 11.28
CA GLY A 103 1.26 6.50 12.31
C GLY A 103 2.15 5.36 12.84
N VAL A 104 3.01 4.83 11.98
CA VAL A 104 4.03 3.81 12.29
C VAL A 104 5.40 4.34 11.85
N PRO A 105 6.04 5.23 12.65
CA PRO A 105 7.23 5.96 12.21
C PRO A 105 8.46 5.08 11.96
N GLY A 106 8.52 3.88 12.57
CA GLY A 106 9.64 2.94 12.43
C GLY A 106 9.50 1.97 11.25
N HIS A 107 8.42 2.04 10.47
CA HIS A 107 8.24 1.16 9.32
C HIS A 107 7.77 1.96 8.10
N LEU A 108 8.62 2.03 7.09
CA LEU A 108 8.38 2.74 5.83
C LEU A 108 7.10 2.24 5.15
N HIS A 109 6.27 3.15 4.69
CA HIS A 109 5.09 2.80 3.89
C HIS A 109 4.69 3.94 2.96
N ILE A 110 4.24 3.60 1.77
CA ILE A 110 3.72 4.53 0.77
C ILE A 110 2.20 4.51 0.87
N HIS A 111 1.59 5.66 1.09
CA HIS A 111 0.14 5.83 1.05
C HIS A 111 -0.35 6.03 -0.38
N LEU A 112 -1.45 5.37 -0.74
CA LEU A 112 -2.25 5.69 -1.91
C LEU A 112 -3.69 5.93 -1.46
N VAL A 113 -4.13 7.16 -1.64
CA VAL A 113 -5.45 7.62 -1.16
C VAL A 113 -6.25 8.14 -2.35
N PRO A 114 -7.30 7.43 -2.78
CA PRO A 114 -8.23 7.94 -3.78
C PRO A 114 -8.93 9.21 -3.31
N ARG A 115 -9.12 10.16 -4.23
CA ARG A 115 -9.71 11.46 -3.93
C ARG A 115 -10.87 11.79 -4.87
N TRP A 116 -11.90 12.42 -4.33
CA TRP A 116 -13.06 12.93 -5.07
C TRP A 116 -13.31 14.39 -4.75
N ASP A 117 -13.90 15.10 -5.69
CA ASP A 117 -14.32 16.50 -5.47
C ASP A 117 -15.30 16.54 -4.30
N GLY A 118 -15.01 17.40 -3.32
CA GLY A 118 -15.82 17.54 -2.12
C GLY A 118 -15.61 16.48 -1.03
N ASP A 119 -14.65 15.58 -1.16
CA ASP A 119 -14.31 14.60 -0.11
C ASP A 119 -13.74 15.24 1.17
N THR A 120 -13.27 16.49 1.05
CA THR A 120 -12.86 17.33 2.18
C THR A 120 -13.70 18.60 2.16
N ASN A 121 -14.52 18.81 3.18
CA ASN A 121 -15.36 20.01 3.32
C ASN A 121 -15.37 20.50 4.78
N PHE A 122 -16.04 21.63 5.06
CA PHE A 122 -16.07 22.20 6.40
C PHE A 122 -16.69 21.27 7.46
N MET A 123 -17.57 20.35 7.08
CA MET A 123 -18.20 19.39 8.00
C MET A 123 -17.18 18.42 8.62
N THR A 124 -16.16 18.01 7.87
CA THR A 124 -15.06 17.18 8.38
C THR A 124 -14.21 17.94 9.40
N VAL A 125 -14.06 19.25 9.22
CA VAL A 125 -13.22 20.10 10.09
C VAL A 125 -14.00 20.63 11.28
N VAL A 126 -15.24 21.07 11.09
CA VAL A 126 -16.06 21.74 12.12
C VAL A 126 -17.06 20.78 12.78
N GLY A 127 -17.59 19.82 12.02
CA GLY A 127 -18.60 18.87 12.49
C GLY A 127 -18.06 17.51 12.93
N GLU A 128 -16.75 17.28 12.82
CA GLU A 128 -16.10 15.98 13.09
C GLU A 128 -16.76 14.80 12.35
N THR A 129 -17.54 15.11 11.31
CA THR A 129 -18.28 14.12 10.53
C THR A 129 -17.36 13.49 9.49
N ARG A 130 -17.12 12.19 9.60
CA ARG A 130 -16.37 11.43 8.60
C ARG A 130 -17.33 10.60 7.74
N VAL A 131 -17.05 10.52 6.43
CA VAL A 131 -17.68 9.51 5.59
C VAL A 131 -17.28 8.14 6.15
N VAL A 132 -18.25 7.26 6.39
CA VAL A 132 -17.97 5.89 6.83
C VAL A 132 -17.29 5.16 5.67
N PRO A 133 -16.04 4.73 5.81
CA PRO A 133 -15.36 3.98 4.76
C PRO A 133 -16.07 2.64 4.49
N GLU A 134 -15.89 2.13 3.27
CA GLU A 134 -16.30 0.76 2.95
C GLU A 134 -15.64 -0.24 3.91
N GLU A 135 -16.37 -1.24 4.35
CA GLU A 135 -15.83 -2.25 5.26
C GLU A 135 -14.66 -3.02 4.63
N PRO A 136 -13.58 -3.34 5.42
CA PRO A 136 -12.39 -3.99 4.91
C PRO A 136 -12.62 -5.26 4.07
N PRO A 137 -13.52 -6.20 4.47
CA PRO A 137 -13.78 -7.40 3.66
C PRO A 137 -14.31 -7.09 2.27
N ARG A 138 -15.13 -6.04 2.14
CA ARG A 138 -15.70 -5.62 0.85
C ARG A 138 -14.64 -4.97 -0.04
N THR A 139 -13.79 -4.16 0.54
CA THR A 139 -12.65 -3.55 -0.17
C THR A 139 -11.67 -4.62 -0.65
N LEU A 140 -11.33 -5.61 0.18
CA LEU A 140 -10.47 -6.74 -0.21
C LEU A 140 -11.10 -7.55 -1.36
N ALA A 141 -12.37 -7.93 -1.25
CA ALA A 141 -13.08 -8.66 -2.29
C ALA A 141 -13.11 -7.93 -3.64
N ARG A 142 -13.09 -6.60 -3.61
CA ARG A 142 -13.02 -5.75 -4.81
C ARG A 142 -11.63 -5.66 -5.40
N LEU A 143 -10.61 -5.46 -4.58
CA LEU A 143 -9.25 -5.14 -5.03
C LEU A 143 -8.42 -6.37 -5.40
N ILE A 144 -8.51 -7.47 -4.63
CA ILE A 144 -7.69 -8.67 -4.85
C ILE A 144 -7.78 -9.19 -6.29
N PRO A 145 -8.98 -9.42 -6.87
CA PRO A 145 -9.06 -9.94 -8.24
C PRO A 145 -8.45 -9.00 -9.30
N ILE A 146 -8.55 -7.69 -9.09
CA ILE A 146 -7.95 -6.69 -9.97
C ILE A 146 -6.42 -6.76 -9.90
N PHE A 147 -5.86 -6.82 -8.69
CA PHE A 147 -4.42 -6.94 -8.48
C PHE A 147 -3.84 -8.20 -9.12
N GLU A 148 -4.50 -9.35 -8.94
CA GLU A 148 -4.08 -10.61 -9.56
C GLU A 148 -4.09 -10.54 -11.08
N ARG A 149 -5.14 -9.96 -11.67
CA ARG A 149 -5.22 -9.79 -13.12
C ARG A 149 -4.10 -8.87 -13.64
N LEU A 150 -3.87 -7.74 -12.98
CA LEU A 150 -2.80 -6.81 -13.36
C LEU A 150 -1.40 -7.43 -13.22
N ALA A 151 -1.19 -8.32 -12.23
CA ALA A 151 0.06 -9.05 -12.08
C ALA A 151 0.33 -9.96 -13.29
N ARG A 152 -0.66 -10.79 -13.67
CA ARG A 152 -0.55 -11.70 -14.83
C ARG A 152 -0.26 -10.95 -16.14
N HIS A 153 -0.88 -9.80 -16.36
CA HIS A 153 -0.62 -8.99 -17.56
C HIS A 153 0.80 -8.42 -17.60
N ALA A 154 1.35 -8.04 -16.45
CA ALA A 154 2.72 -7.54 -16.38
C ALA A 154 3.76 -8.63 -16.69
N GLU A 155 3.52 -9.85 -16.24
CA GLU A 155 4.38 -11.01 -16.51
C GLU A 155 4.33 -11.42 -18.00
N ALA A 156 3.14 -11.43 -18.60
CA ALA A 156 2.97 -11.73 -20.03
C ALA A 156 3.68 -10.71 -20.93
N GLY A 157 3.55 -9.42 -20.63
CA GLY A 157 4.21 -8.35 -21.40
C GLY A 157 5.74 -8.36 -21.28
N SER A 158 6.29 -8.85 -20.17
CA SER A 158 7.75 -8.96 -20.01
C SER A 158 8.34 -10.15 -20.78
N SER A 159 7.56 -11.19 -21.08
CA SER A 159 8.02 -12.35 -21.86
C SER A 159 8.08 -12.08 -23.38
N GLU A 160 7.30 -11.12 -23.90
CA GLU A 160 7.31 -10.72 -25.31
C GLU A 160 8.42 -9.70 -25.65
N ALA A 161 8.98 -9.04 -24.65
CA ALA A 161 9.98 -7.98 -24.83
C ALA A 161 11.44 -8.48 -24.84
N ALA A 162 11.70 -9.79 -24.87
CA ALA A 162 13.05 -10.33 -25.05
C ALA A 162 13.39 -10.34 -26.55
N PRO A 163 14.17 -9.38 -27.08
CA PRO A 163 14.64 -9.46 -28.46
C PRO A 163 15.68 -10.58 -28.55
N GLY A 164 15.45 -11.48 -29.48
CA GLY A 164 16.48 -12.46 -29.88
C GLY A 164 17.76 -11.73 -30.28
N ALA A 165 18.84 -12.05 -29.58
CA ALA A 165 20.19 -11.68 -29.95
C ALA A 165 20.68 -12.58 -31.09
#